data_76fd2d41176941736f53b687fc6caa11
#
_entry.id   76fd2d41176941736f53b687fc6caa11
#
_cell.length_a   1.000
_cell.length_b   1.000
_cell.length_c   1.000
_cell.angle_alpha   90.00
_cell.angle_beta   90.00
_cell.angle_gamma   90.00
#
_symmetry.space_group_name_H-M   'P 1'
#
loop_
_entity.id
_entity.type
_entity.pdbx_description
1 polymer ?
#
loop_
_entity_poly.entity_id
_entity_poly.type
_entity_poly.pdbx_seq_one_letter_code
_entity_poly.pdbx_strand_id
1 'polypeptide(L)'
;IKSGKKLKLIAGPCVIESEKIVFETANELKNICSSLDIDLIFKSSFDKANRSSNKSFRGPGIEKGLKILEKVKKEFELKILTDVHESNQAEQIADVVDIIQIPAFLCRQTDLLLASLKAIEDSDKKINIKKGQFLAPWDMEQVVNKFKNSGVNIGSDKIWLT
;
A
#
# COMPACT_ATOMS: atom_id res chain seq x y z
N ILE A 1 16.75 -1.28 -17.84
CA ILE A 1 15.90 -0.11 -17.52
C ILE A 1 15.61 0.56 -18.85
N LYS A 2 14.34 0.61 -19.30
CA LYS A 2 13.97 1.33 -20.52
C LYS A 2 14.24 2.82 -20.27
N SER A 3 15.13 3.40 -21.08
CA SER A 3 15.44 4.83 -21.11
C SER A 3 14.17 5.67 -21.11
N GLY A 4 14.02 6.57 -20.13
CA GLY A 4 12.95 7.58 -20.08
C GLY A 4 11.88 7.40 -19.00
N LYS A 5 11.86 6.34 -18.17
CA LYS A 5 10.94 6.23 -17.02
C LYS A 5 11.70 6.43 -15.71
N LYS A 6 11.22 7.35 -14.87
CA LYS A 6 11.73 7.52 -13.51
C LYS A 6 11.57 6.23 -12.71
N LEU A 7 12.53 5.95 -11.85
CA LEU A 7 12.43 4.89 -10.86
C LEU A 7 11.32 5.25 -9.87
N LYS A 8 10.47 4.30 -9.52
CA LYS A 8 9.49 4.44 -8.44
C LYS A 8 10.02 3.74 -7.20
N LEU A 9 10.08 4.45 -6.09
CA LEU A 9 10.51 3.91 -4.80
C LEU A 9 9.32 3.90 -3.83
N ILE A 10 9.01 2.75 -3.28
CA ILE A 10 8.06 2.60 -2.16
C ILE A 10 8.89 2.47 -0.89
N ALA A 11 8.90 3.49 -0.04
CA ALA A 11 9.73 3.54 1.16
C ALA A 11 9.05 4.29 2.31
N GLY A 12 9.46 3.99 3.54
CA GLY A 12 8.98 4.61 4.77
C GLY A 12 9.15 3.68 5.98
N PRO A 13 8.77 4.12 7.18
CA PRO A 13 8.84 3.31 8.38
C PRO A 13 8.00 2.05 8.26
N CYS A 14 8.52 0.93 8.71
CA CYS A 14 7.80 -0.36 8.66
C CYS A 14 6.41 -0.28 9.29
N VAL A 15 6.29 0.46 10.40
CA VAL A 15 5.06 0.73 11.14
C VAL A 15 5.10 2.17 11.66
N ILE A 16 3.95 2.79 11.80
CA ILE A 16 3.81 4.09 12.45
C ILE A 16 4.06 3.95 13.95
N GLU A 17 5.25 4.32 14.41
CA GLU A 17 5.62 4.32 15.82
C GLU A 17 5.21 5.63 16.50
N SER A 18 5.48 6.75 15.85
CA SER A 18 5.04 8.08 16.28
C SER A 18 4.88 9.00 15.07
N GLU A 19 4.05 10.04 15.21
CA GLU A 19 3.89 11.07 14.17
C GLU A 19 5.24 11.73 13.85
N LYS A 20 6.06 12.02 14.87
CA LYS A 20 7.39 12.63 14.71
C LYS A 20 8.29 11.81 13.79
N ILE A 21 8.45 10.50 14.07
CA ILE A 21 9.32 9.62 13.26
C ILE A 21 8.80 9.54 11.82
N VAL A 22 7.49 9.45 11.63
CA VAL A 22 6.88 9.39 10.30
C VAL A 22 7.18 10.65 9.49
N PHE A 23 7.03 11.83 10.10
CA PHE A 23 7.27 13.12 9.44
C PHE A 23 8.75 13.36 9.13
N GLU A 24 9.63 13.09 10.08
CA GLU A 24 11.09 13.18 9.86
C GLU A 24 11.54 12.26 8.72
N THR A 25 11.03 11.01 8.70
CA THR A 25 11.34 10.05 7.63
C THR A 25 10.76 10.48 6.28
N ALA A 26 9.54 11.01 6.24
CA ALA A 26 8.93 11.48 5.00
C ALA A 26 9.70 12.65 4.40
N ASN A 27 10.09 13.61 5.22
CA ASN A 27 10.90 14.75 4.80
C ASN A 27 12.25 14.31 4.23
N GLU A 28 12.97 13.47 4.93
CA GLU A 28 14.29 12.98 4.50
C GLU A 28 14.21 12.19 3.20
N LEU A 29 13.24 11.26 3.09
CA LEU A 29 13.03 10.50 1.87
C LEU A 29 12.63 11.38 0.69
N LYS A 30 11.79 12.41 0.91
CA LYS A 30 11.41 13.37 -0.13
C LYS A 30 12.64 14.09 -0.66
N ASN A 31 13.51 14.58 0.23
CA ASN A 31 14.72 15.31 -0.15
C ASN A 31 15.70 14.42 -0.95
N ILE A 32 15.96 13.21 -0.48
CA ILE A 32 16.82 12.24 -1.15
C ILE A 32 16.26 11.89 -2.55
N CYS A 33 14.98 11.52 -2.61
CA CYS A 33 14.36 11.12 -3.87
C CYS A 33 14.30 12.26 -4.89
N SER A 34 14.05 13.49 -4.42
CA SER A 34 14.07 14.68 -5.28
C SER A 34 15.46 14.94 -5.86
N SER A 35 16.52 14.76 -5.08
CA SER A 35 17.91 14.95 -5.55
C SER A 35 18.35 13.90 -6.57
N LEU A 36 17.71 12.72 -6.55
CA LEU A 36 18.03 11.58 -7.42
C LEU A 36 17.04 11.40 -8.59
N ASP A 37 16.11 12.30 -8.75
CA ASP A 37 15.02 12.20 -9.76
C ASP A 37 14.21 10.89 -9.64
N ILE A 38 13.88 10.49 -8.41
CA ILE A 38 13.11 9.28 -8.08
C ILE A 38 11.69 9.65 -7.67
N ASP A 39 10.68 8.95 -8.21
CA ASP A 39 9.28 9.07 -7.78
C ASP A 39 9.09 8.34 -6.44
N LEU A 40 8.92 9.08 -5.34
CA LEU A 40 8.66 8.50 -4.02
C LEU A 40 7.17 8.21 -3.83
N ILE A 41 6.87 7.02 -3.35
CA ILE A 41 5.60 6.63 -2.75
C ILE A 41 5.89 6.34 -1.28
N PHE A 42 5.38 7.20 -0.40
CA PHE A 42 5.62 7.03 1.03
C PHE A 42 4.76 5.90 1.59
N LYS A 43 5.39 4.97 2.31
CA LYS A 43 4.73 3.79 2.86
C LYS A 43 4.92 3.70 4.36
N SER A 44 3.83 3.51 5.09
CA SER A 44 3.91 3.01 6.47
C SER A 44 2.64 2.23 6.81
N SER A 45 2.77 1.24 7.72
CA SER A 45 1.62 0.45 8.16
C SER A 45 1.04 1.03 9.45
N PHE A 46 -0.27 1.11 9.53
CA PHE A 46 -0.99 1.48 10.75
C PHE A 46 -1.11 0.33 11.76
N ASP A 47 -0.98 -0.90 11.27
CA ASP A 47 -0.99 -2.13 12.07
C ASP A 47 -0.03 -3.17 11.46
N LYS A 48 0.54 -3.98 12.31
CA LYS A 48 1.33 -5.17 11.97
C LYS A 48 0.60 -6.43 12.44
N ALA A 49 -0.48 -6.78 11.74
CA ALA A 49 -1.40 -7.86 12.10
C ALA A 49 -0.75 -9.25 12.17
N ASN A 50 0.42 -9.43 11.53
CA ASN A 50 1.13 -10.73 11.45
C ASN A 50 2.37 -10.83 12.34
N ARG A 51 2.46 -10.07 13.43
CA ARG A 51 3.56 -10.22 14.40
C ARG A 51 3.59 -11.63 14.99
N SER A 52 4.79 -12.18 15.15
CA SER A 52 4.99 -13.51 15.76
C SER A 52 4.67 -13.53 17.25
N SER A 53 4.74 -12.41 17.96
CA SER A 53 4.35 -12.31 19.36
C SER A 53 3.20 -11.31 19.53
N ASN A 54 2.18 -11.69 20.29
CA ASN A 54 1.06 -10.83 20.64
C ASN A 54 1.45 -9.65 21.56
N LYS A 55 2.66 -9.67 22.14
CA LYS A 55 3.23 -8.59 22.96
C LYS A 55 3.98 -7.55 22.12
N SER A 56 4.25 -7.83 20.84
CA SER A 56 4.96 -6.90 19.97
C SER A 56 4.12 -5.67 19.64
N PHE A 57 4.77 -4.51 19.55
CA PHE A 57 4.10 -3.30 19.11
C PHE A 57 3.54 -3.47 17.69
N ARG A 58 2.26 -3.23 17.54
CA ARG A 58 1.54 -3.42 16.27
C ARG A 58 1.34 -2.15 15.47
N GLY A 59 1.34 -1.00 16.10
CA GLY A 59 1.02 0.29 15.50
C GLY A 59 -0.09 1.04 16.24
N PRO A 60 -0.47 2.23 15.76
CA PRO A 60 -1.47 3.09 16.42
C PRO A 60 -2.92 2.67 16.14
N GLY A 61 -3.16 1.67 15.29
CA GLY A 61 -4.47 1.31 14.76
C GLY A 61 -4.91 2.17 13.57
N ILE A 62 -6.00 1.74 12.92
CA ILE A 62 -6.43 2.29 11.63
C ILE A 62 -6.78 3.78 11.70
N GLU A 63 -7.63 4.21 12.62
CA GLU A 63 -8.10 5.60 12.68
C GLU A 63 -6.97 6.60 12.89
N LYS A 64 -6.12 6.35 13.88
CA LYS A 64 -4.98 7.24 14.18
C LYS A 64 -3.93 7.15 13.06
N GLY A 65 -3.68 5.95 12.55
CA GLY A 65 -2.71 5.73 11.49
C GLY A 65 -3.09 6.44 10.19
N LEU A 66 -4.34 6.35 9.75
CA LEU A 66 -4.81 7.04 8.56
C LEU A 66 -4.76 8.56 8.70
N LYS A 67 -5.10 9.12 9.86
CA LYS A 67 -4.95 10.56 10.13
C LYS A 67 -3.50 11.04 9.99
N ILE A 68 -2.53 10.25 10.48
CA ILE A 68 -1.11 10.57 10.35
C ILE A 68 -0.68 10.51 8.87
N LEU A 69 -1.08 9.48 8.14
CA LEU A 69 -0.76 9.33 6.72
C LEU A 69 -1.39 10.43 5.86
N GLU A 70 -2.61 10.84 6.17
CA GLU A 70 -3.27 11.97 5.49
C GLU A 70 -2.52 13.28 5.70
N LYS A 71 -2.01 13.54 6.91
CA LYS A 71 -1.17 14.71 7.19
C LYS A 71 0.12 14.66 6.37
N VAL A 72 0.81 13.52 6.33
CA VAL A 72 2.02 13.34 5.50
C VAL A 72 1.72 13.61 4.03
N LYS A 73 0.60 13.08 3.51
CA LYS A 73 0.15 13.31 2.14
C LYS A 73 0.01 14.80 1.83
N LYS A 74 -0.66 15.54 2.71
CA LYS A 74 -0.92 16.98 2.53
C LYS A 74 0.34 17.83 2.69
N GLU A 75 1.16 17.55 3.70
CA GLU A 75 2.33 18.38 4.01
C GLU A 75 3.47 18.18 3.01
N PHE A 76 3.71 16.95 2.60
CA PHE A 76 4.82 16.63 1.70
C PHE A 76 4.38 16.44 0.24
N GLU A 77 3.10 16.52 -0.08
CA GLU A 77 2.56 16.26 -1.43
C GLU A 77 3.01 14.92 -2.01
N LEU A 78 3.08 13.89 -1.16
CA LEU A 78 3.51 12.55 -1.51
C LEU A 78 2.31 11.62 -1.78
N LYS A 79 2.50 10.68 -2.70
CA LYS A 79 1.60 9.52 -2.80
C LYS A 79 1.80 8.61 -1.60
N ILE A 80 0.70 8.11 -1.06
CA ILE A 80 0.69 7.28 0.15
C ILE A 80 0.28 5.85 -0.17
N LEU A 81 0.98 4.91 0.45
CA LEU A 81 0.65 3.50 0.45
C LEU A 81 0.55 2.97 1.88
N THR A 82 -0.47 2.17 2.18
CA THR A 82 -0.57 1.40 3.44
C THR A 82 -1.15 0.02 3.21
N ASP A 83 -0.94 -0.88 4.16
CA ASP A 83 -1.46 -2.24 4.11
C ASP A 83 -2.95 -2.27 4.50
N VAL A 84 -3.72 -3.20 3.91
CA VAL A 84 -5.05 -3.60 4.35
C VAL A 84 -4.99 -5.01 4.95
N HIS A 85 -5.76 -5.30 6.01
CA HIS A 85 -5.74 -6.61 6.67
C HIS A 85 -7.10 -7.32 6.66
N GLU A 86 -8.19 -6.56 6.62
CA GLU A 86 -9.56 -7.05 6.62
C GLU A 86 -10.40 -6.34 5.55
N SER A 87 -11.38 -7.05 4.98
CA SER A 87 -12.19 -6.52 3.87
C SER A 87 -12.96 -5.25 4.22
N ASN A 88 -13.41 -5.13 5.47
CA ASN A 88 -14.14 -3.96 5.97
C ASN A 88 -13.27 -2.70 6.14
N GLN A 89 -11.94 -2.82 6.06
CA GLN A 89 -11.02 -1.68 6.13
C GLN A 89 -10.81 -1.01 4.76
N ALA A 90 -11.15 -1.70 3.66
CA ALA A 90 -10.74 -1.30 2.32
C ALA A 90 -11.25 0.09 1.91
N GLU A 91 -12.52 0.41 2.16
CA GLU A 91 -13.11 1.70 1.83
C GLU A 91 -12.46 2.83 2.64
N GLN A 92 -12.37 2.68 3.96
CA GLN A 92 -11.75 3.68 4.83
C GLN A 92 -10.28 3.96 4.47
N ILE A 93 -9.54 2.93 4.07
CA ILE A 93 -8.15 3.07 3.62
C ILE A 93 -8.13 3.80 2.28
N ALA A 94 -9.01 3.41 1.35
CA ALA A 94 -9.09 4.02 0.03
C ALA A 94 -9.35 5.53 0.11
N ASP A 95 -10.12 6.02 1.08
CA ASP A 95 -10.40 7.45 1.24
C ASP A 95 -9.12 8.29 1.43
N VAL A 96 -8.08 7.72 2.03
CA VAL A 96 -6.85 8.44 2.39
C VAL A 96 -5.71 8.16 1.41
N VAL A 97 -5.46 6.88 1.10
CA VAL A 97 -4.25 6.48 0.38
C VAL A 97 -4.43 6.49 -1.14
N ASP A 98 -3.32 6.54 -1.87
CA ASP A 98 -3.28 6.42 -3.32
C ASP A 98 -3.09 4.97 -3.76
N ILE A 99 -2.52 4.14 -2.89
CA ILE A 99 -2.25 2.74 -3.17
C ILE A 99 -2.58 1.88 -1.95
N ILE A 100 -3.47 0.91 -2.14
CA ILE A 100 -3.76 -0.12 -1.12
C ILE A 100 -2.78 -1.26 -1.32
N GLN A 101 -2.08 -1.68 -0.27
CA GLN A 101 -1.20 -2.85 -0.34
C GLN A 101 -1.85 -4.08 0.27
N ILE A 102 -1.89 -5.16 -0.50
CA ILE A 102 -2.26 -6.49 0.00
C ILE A 102 -1.00 -7.18 0.54
N PRO A 103 -0.94 -7.51 1.84
CA PRO A 103 0.18 -8.24 2.42
C PRO A 103 0.40 -9.61 1.77
N ALA A 104 1.64 -10.07 1.79
CA ALA A 104 2.03 -11.33 1.13
C ALA A 104 1.22 -12.54 1.62
N PHE A 105 0.97 -12.65 2.93
CA PHE A 105 0.19 -13.76 3.47
C PHE A 105 -1.29 -13.74 3.06
N LEU A 106 -1.81 -12.57 2.67
CA LEU A 106 -3.21 -12.37 2.31
C LEU A 106 -3.44 -12.29 0.79
N CYS A 107 -2.40 -12.47 -0.01
CA CYS A 107 -2.47 -12.29 -1.47
C CYS A 107 -3.46 -13.21 -2.20
N ARG A 108 -3.91 -14.29 -1.56
CA ARG A 108 -4.93 -15.21 -2.10
C ARG A 108 -6.33 -15.02 -1.53
N GLN A 109 -6.51 -14.16 -0.55
CA GLN A 109 -7.81 -13.92 0.12
C GLN A 109 -8.79 -13.22 -0.81
N THR A 110 -9.74 -13.97 -1.38
CA THR A 110 -10.63 -13.47 -2.43
C THR A 110 -11.43 -12.25 -1.98
N ASP A 111 -12.06 -12.32 -0.81
CA ASP A 111 -12.92 -11.24 -0.32
C ASP A 111 -12.13 -9.95 -0.05
N LEU A 112 -10.91 -10.07 0.46
CA LEU A 112 -10.03 -8.92 0.68
C LEU A 112 -9.60 -8.26 -0.64
N LEU A 113 -9.26 -9.09 -1.63
CA LEU A 113 -8.90 -8.62 -2.98
C LEU A 113 -10.06 -7.88 -3.63
N LEU A 114 -11.26 -8.47 -3.61
CA LEU A 114 -12.45 -7.88 -4.23
C LEU A 114 -12.96 -6.64 -3.50
N ALA A 115 -12.91 -6.61 -2.17
CA ALA A 115 -13.23 -5.42 -1.39
C ALA A 115 -12.26 -4.27 -1.70
N SER A 116 -10.96 -4.56 -1.79
CA SER A 116 -9.95 -3.54 -2.15
C SER A 116 -10.14 -3.04 -3.57
N LEU A 117 -10.53 -3.92 -4.51
CA LEU A 117 -10.84 -3.55 -5.88
C LEU A 117 -12.04 -2.60 -5.96
N LYS A 118 -13.13 -2.97 -5.28
CA LYS A 118 -14.34 -2.16 -5.22
C LYS A 118 -14.08 -0.78 -4.62
N ALA A 119 -13.27 -0.71 -3.57
CA ALA A 119 -12.93 0.54 -2.91
C ALA A 119 -12.17 1.55 -3.80
N ILE A 120 -11.57 1.11 -4.91
CA ILE A 120 -10.83 1.97 -5.85
C ILE A 120 -11.47 2.07 -7.24
N GLU A 121 -12.64 1.46 -7.46
CA GLU A 121 -13.24 1.27 -8.78
C GLU A 121 -13.32 2.58 -9.58
N ASP A 122 -13.89 3.63 -9.00
CA ASP A 122 -14.14 4.93 -9.62
C ASP A 122 -13.04 5.96 -9.34
N SER A 123 -11.79 5.52 -9.17
CA SER A 123 -10.67 6.41 -8.82
C SER A 123 -9.39 6.07 -9.59
N ASP A 124 -8.40 6.96 -9.56
CA ASP A 124 -7.06 6.71 -10.12
C ASP A 124 -6.14 5.92 -9.18
N LYS A 125 -6.68 5.40 -8.09
CA LYS A 125 -5.92 4.64 -7.08
C LYS A 125 -5.48 3.29 -7.61
N LYS A 126 -4.56 2.66 -6.88
CA LYS A 126 -3.93 1.39 -7.30
C LYS A 126 -3.95 0.37 -6.17
N ILE A 127 -3.80 -0.89 -6.55
CA ILE A 127 -3.59 -1.99 -5.61
C ILE A 127 -2.19 -2.56 -5.85
N ASN A 128 -1.38 -2.62 -4.81
CA ASN A 128 -0.10 -3.31 -4.83
C ASN A 128 -0.22 -4.64 -4.09
N ILE A 129 0.02 -5.74 -4.78
CA ILE A 129 -0.11 -7.08 -4.20
C ILE A 129 1.27 -7.67 -4.01
N LYS A 130 1.63 -7.93 -2.76
CA LYS A 130 2.88 -8.63 -2.45
C LYS A 130 2.72 -10.12 -2.73
N LYS A 131 3.62 -10.68 -3.55
CA LYS A 131 3.64 -12.12 -3.80
C LYS A 131 3.89 -12.88 -2.49
N GLY A 132 3.04 -13.84 -2.19
CA GLY A 132 3.25 -14.74 -1.05
C GLY A 132 4.53 -15.56 -1.19
N GLN A 133 5.26 -15.74 -0.09
CA GLN A 133 6.49 -16.54 -0.05
C GLN A 133 6.24 -18.02 -0.41
N PHE A 134 5.00 -18.48 -0.22
CA PHE A 134 4.51 -19.81 -0.51
C PHE A 134 4.02 -20.02 -1.96
N LEU A 135 4.12 -18.97 -2.81
CA LEU A 135 3.70 -18.99 -4.22
C LEU A 135 4.91 -18.89 -5.16
N ALA A 136 4.88 -19.63 -6.24
CA ALA A 136 5.75 -19.37 -7.36
C ALA A 136 5.31 -18.07 -8.10
N PRO A 137 6.20 -17.39 -8.84
CA PRO A 137 5.84 -16.14 -9.53
C PRO A 137 4.65 -16.27 -10.49
N TRP A 138 4.55 -17.38 -11.21
CA TRP A 138 3.45 -17.66 -12.14
C TRP A 138 2.10 -17.92 -11.46
N ASP A 139 2.09 -18.36 -10.19
CA ASP A 139 0.84 -18.56 -9.44
C ASP A 139 0.09 -17.23 -9.19
N MET A 140 0.79 -16.10 -9.29
CA MET A 140 0.18 -14.77 -9.18
C MET A 140 -0.80 -14.47 -10.31
N GLU A 141 -0.72 -15.19 -11.43
CA GLU A 141 -1.73 -15.10 -12.48
C GLU A 141 -3.14 -15.38 -11.96
N GLN A 142 -3.28 -16.36 -11.07
CA GLN A 142 -4.59 -16.69 -10.46
C GLN A 142 -5.12 -15.55 -9.58
N VAL A 143 -4.23 -14.82 -8.92
CA VAL A 143 -4.61 -13.63 -8.15
C VAL A 143 -5.10 -12.53 -9.09
N VAL A 144 -4.39 -12.27 -10.19
CA VAL A 144 -4.79 -11.29 -11.20
C VAL A 144 -6.11 -11.68 -11.89
N ASN A 145 -6.33 -12.96 -12.14
CA ASN A 145 -7.56 -13.46 -12.77
C ASN A 145 -8.80 -13.21 -11.88
N LYS A 146 -8.66 -13.18 -10.55
CA LYS A 146 -9.77 -12.79 -9.66
C LYS A 146 -10.26 -11.37 -9.94
N PHE A 147 -9.34 -10.45 -10.21
CA PHE A 147 -9.70 -9.08 -10.58
C PHE A 147 -10.34 -9.02 -11.97
N LYS A 148 -9.79 -9.72 -12.96
CA LYS A 148 -10.35 -9.76 -14.32
C LYS A 148 -11.78 -10.34 -14.35
N ASN A 149 -12.04 -11.33 -13.50
CA ASN A 149 -13.31 -12.05 -13.44
C ASN A 149 -14.31 -11.45 -12.45
N SER A 150 -13.96 -10.33 -11.79
CA SER A 150 -14.81 -9.69 -10.78
C SER A 150 -16.01 -8.95 -11.35
N GLY A 151 -16.03 -8.67 -12.65
CA GLY A 151 -17.01 -7.78 -13.29
C GLY A 151 -16.71 -6.28 -13.12
N VAL A 152 -15.69 -5.93 -12.32
CA VAL A 152 -15.24 -4.54 -12.13
C VAL A 152 -14.30 -4.15 -13.27
N ASN A 153 -14.64 -3.09 -13.97
CA ASN A 153 -13.81 -2.61 -15.08
C ASN A 153 -12.66 -1.74 -14.55
N ILE A 154 -11.51 -2.35 -14.35
CA ILE A 154 -10.31 -1.62 -13.96
C ILE A 154 -9.16 -1.85 -14.94
N GLY A 155 -8.43 -0.79 -15.24
CA GLY A 155 -7.25 -0.86 -16.10
C GLY A 155 -6.15 -1.75 -15.49
N SER A 156 -5.46 -2.51 -16.34
CA SER A 156 -4.35 -3.39 -15.91
C SER A 156 -3.19 -2.62 -15.25
N ASP A 157 -3.07 -1.32 -15.48
CA ASP A 157 -2.08 -0.43 -14.87
C ASP A 157 -2.38 -0.12 -13.38
N LYS A 158 -3.59 -0.40 -12.92
CA LYS A 158 -4.00 -0.22 -11.51
C LYS A 158 -3.56 -1.36 -10.59
N ILE A 159 -3.18 -2.51 -11.13
CA ILE A 159 -2.71 -3.68 -10.38
C ILE A 159 -1.21 -3.80 -10.47
N TRP A 160 -0.52 -3.73 -9.36
CA TRP A 160 0.92 -3.94 -9.24
C TRP A 160 1.20 -5.24 -8.49
N LEU A 161 2.27 -5.92 -8.88
CA LEU A 161 2.79 -7.11 -8.21
C LEU A 161 4.22 -6.85 -7.73
N THR A 162 4.50 -7.15 -6.46
CA THR A 162 5.83 -6.97 -5.86
C THR A 162 6.27 -8.19 -5.05
#